data_f3bb50b3a6c554bb32b69199b12e4a3c
#
_entry.id   f3bb50b3a6c554bb32b69199b12e4a3c
#
_cell.length_a   1.000
_cell.length_b   1.000
_cell.length_c   1.000
_cell.angle_alpha   90.00
_cell.angle_beta   90.00
_cell.angle_gamma   90.00
#
_symmetry.space_group_name_H-M   'P 1'
#
loop_
_entity.id
_entity.type
_entity.pdbx_description
1 polymer ?
#
loop_
_entity_poly.entity_id
_entity_poly.type
_entity_poly.pdbx_seq_one_letter_code
_entity_poly.pdbx_strand_id
1 'polypeptide(L)'
;PGEDTEGIVVAPADGKVVVIEEVEEPDYFHDRRLMISIFMSPLNVHANWYPVDGVVTKVTHDNGKFHRAFLPKASTDNERSMVVIETPDGKEVMVRQIAGAMARRIVTYAKPGDESFIDEHFGFIKLGSRVDVYLPIGTEVCVTMGQKTTGNQTILAKLK
;
A
#
# COMPACT_ATOMS: atom_id res chain seq x y z
N PRO A 1 -2.35 -16.96 7.49
CA PRO A 1 -1.91 -16.23 8.69
C PRO A 1 -1.31 -17.15 9.72
N GLY A 2 -0.51 -16.60 10.60
CA GLY A 2 0.13 -17.36 11.66
C GLY A 2 1.63 -17.49 11.51
N GLU A 3 2.17 -18.59 11.96
CA GLU A 3 3.63 -18.78 12.04
C GLU A 3 4.33 -18.68 10.71
N ASP A 4 3.71 -19.19 9.66
CA ASP A 4 4.32 -19.21 8.32
C ASP A 4 4.37 -17.84 7.66
N THR A 5 3.69 -16.84 8.21
CA THR A 5 3.63 -15.50 7.65
C THR A 5 4.41 -14.47 8.46
N GLU A 6 5.08 -14.88 9.52
CA GLU A 6 5.86 -13.97 10.35
C GLU A 6 6.94 -13.27 9.52
N GLY A 7 6.94 -11.94 9.56
CA GLY A 7 7.91 -11.15 8.83
C GLY A 7 7.70 -11.08 7.32
N ILE A 8 6.70 -11.76 6.79
CA ILE A 8 6.42 -11.76 5.35
C ILE A 8 5.57 -10.55 5.00
N VAL A 9 5.95 -9.86 3.93
CA VAL A 9 5.18 -8.77 3.34
C VAL A 9 4.73 -9.24 1.95
N VAL A 10 3.41 -9.37 1.75
CA VAL A 10 2.86 -9.79 0.47
C VAL A 10 2.40 -8.59 -0.34
N ALA A 11 2.33 -8.75 -1.64
CA ALA A 11 1.83 -7.70 -2.52
C ALA A 11 0.39 -7.38 -2.17
N PRO A 12 0.05 -6.09 -1.99
CA PRO A 12 -1.32 -5.69 -1.70
C PRO A 12 -2.22 -5.64 -2.93
N ALA A 13 -1.69 -5.87 -4.12
CA ALA A 13 -2.47 -5.76 -5.35
C ALA A 13 -1.82 -6.53 -6.50
N ASP A 14 -2.63 -6.86 -7.49
CA ASP A 14 -2.15 -7.29 -8.79
C ASP A 14 -1.64 -6.07 -9.54
N GLY A 15 -0.49 -6.19 -10.16
CA GLY A 15 0.05 -5.08 -10.92
C GLY A 15 1.51 -5.26 -11.25
N LYS A 16 2.22 -4.14 -11.29
CA LYS A 16 3.62 -4.09 -11.69
C LYS A 16 4.39 -3.18 -10.75
N VAL A 17 5.53 -3.64 -10.29
CA VAL A 17 6.40 -2.85 -9.42
C VAL A 17 7.00 -1.70 -10.22
N VAL A 18 6.72 -0.48 -9.82
CA VAL A 18 7.17 0.73 -10.52
C VAL A 18 8.12 1.59 -9.70
N VAL A 19 8.17 1.40 -8.38
CA VAL A 19 9.10 2.13 -7.51
C VAL A 19 9.63 1.19 -6.43
N ILE A 20 10.92 1.23 -6.19
CA ILE A 20 11.59 0.62 -5.04
C ILE A 20 12.66 1.63 -4.62
N GLU A 21 12.38 2.42 -3.59
CA GLU A 21 13.36 3.42 -3.15
C GLU A 21 13.11 3.87 -1.71
N GLU A 22 14.13 4.44 -1.10
CA GLU A 22 14.00 5.08 0.21
C GLU A 22 13.52 6.49 0.02
N VAL A 23 12.47 6.87 0.75
CA VAL A 23 11.86 8.19 0.64
C VAL A 23 11.56 8.75 2.02
N GLU A 24 11.48 10.08 2.14
CA GLU A 24 10.91 10.71 3.31
C GLU A 24 9.41 10.50 3.29
N GLU A 25 8.85 9.98 4.37
CA GLU A 25 7.40 9.84 4.50
C GLU A 25 6.89 10.96 5.41
N PRO A 26 6.15 11.95 4.88
CA PRO A 26 5.85 13.17 5.62
C PRO A 26 4.54 13.13 6.43
N ASP A 27 3.68 12.14 6.24
CA ASP A 27 2.32 12.20 6.78
C ASP A 27 2.16 11.47 8.10
N TYR A 28 2.90 10.42 8.33
CA TYR A 28 2.78 9.61 9.55
C TYR A 28 4.12 9.36 10.22
N PHE A 29 5.08 8.76 9.49
CA PHE A 29 6.36 8.38 10.07
C PHE A 29 7.29 9.56 10.29
N HIS A 30 7.24 10.55 9.42
CA HIS A 30 8.11 11.73 9.46
C HIS A 30 9.59 11.37 9.42
N ASP A 31 9.93 10.29 8.73
CA ASP A 31 11.30 9.82 8.58
C ASP A 31 11.45 9.08 7.24
N ARG A 32 12.65 8.54 7.02
CA ARG A 32 12.91 7.77 5.80
C ARG A 32 12.35 6.36 5.94
N ARG A 33 11.67 5.94 4.88
CA ARG A 33 11.11 4.60 4.77
C ARG A 33 11.43 4.02 3.40
N LEU A 34 11.43 2.70 3.32
CA LEU A 34 11.52 2.00 2.04
C LEU A 34 10.12 1.95 1.43
N MET A 35 9.98 2.50 0.23
CA MET A 35 8.69 2.49 -0.46
C MET A 35 8.74 1.54 -1.66
N ILE A 36 7.77 0.65 -1.74
CA ILE A 36 7.54 -0.20 -2.90
C ILE A 36 6.17 0.16 -3.46
N SER A 37 6.12 0.59 -4.72
CA SER A 37 4.87 1.00 -5.36
C SER A 37 4.48 0.01 -6.45
N ILE A 38 3.19 -0.32 -6.49
CA ILE A 38 2.61 -1.22 -7.47
C ILE A 38 1.57 -0.43 -8.27
N PHE A 39 1.79 -0.35 -9.57
CA PHE A 39 0.83 0.25 -10.50
C PHE A 39 -0.15 -0.83 -10.95
N MET A 40 -1.44 -0.52 -10.85
CA MET A 40 -2.49 -1.43 -11.23
C MET A 40 -3.06 -1.06 -12.60
N SER A 41 -3.28 -2.06 -13.43
CA SER A 41 -3.84 -1.86 -14.77
C SER A 41 -5.18 -1.12 -14.71
N PRO A 42 -5.49 -0.24 -15.69
CA PRO A 42 -6.76 0.47 -15.71
C PRO A 42 -7.97 -0.36 -16.10
N LEU A 43 -7.79 -1.64 -16.41
CA LEU A 43 -8.85 -2.45 -17.02
C LEU A 43 -9.90 -2.99 -16.04
N ASN A 44 -9.57 -3.12 -14.76
CA ASN A 44 -10.45 -3.80 -13.80
C ASN A 44 -10.51 -3.08 -12.45
N VAL A 45 -11.53 -3.42 -11.66
CA VAL A 45 -11.55 -3.10 -10.23
C VAL A 45 -10.59 -4.03 -9.53
N HIS A 46 -9.74 -3.49 -8.69
CA HIS A 46 -8.71 -4.26 -8.01
C HIS A 46 -8.96 -4.32 -6.51
N ALA A 47 -9.04 -5.54 -5.99
CA ALA A 47 -9.02 -5.75 -4.55
C ALA A 47 -7.64 -5.43 -4.00
N ASN A 48 -7.61 -4.81 -2.83
CA ASN A 48 -6.37 -4.55 -2.14
C ASN A 48 -6.31 -5.39 -0.86
N TRP A 49 -5.19 -6.06 -0.70
CA TRP A 49 -4.97 -7.04 0.36
C TRP A 49 -4.07 -6.47 1.45
N TYR A 50 -4.29 -6.89 2.68
CA TYR A 50 -3.35 -6.54 3.74
C TYR A 50 -1.98 -7.13 3.42
N PRO A 51 -0.94 -6.29 3.48
CA PRO A 51 0.42 -6.78 3.17
C PRO A 51 1.06 -7.58 4.29
N VAL A 52 0.62 -7.41 5.53
CA VAL A 52 1.19 -8.06 6.71
C VAL A 52 0.10 -8.44 7.69
N ASP A 53 0.40 -9.43 8.53
CA ASP A 53 -0.41 -9.73 9.71
C ASP A 53 -0.11 -8.70 10.81
N GLY A 54 -1.11 -8.31 11.55
CA GLY A 54 -0.94 -7.37 12.66
C GLY A 54 -2.26 -6.75 13.11
N VAL A 55 -2.16 -5.55 13.63
CA VAL A 55 -3.32 -4.78 14.08
C VAL A 55 -3.30 -3.42 13.38
N VAL A 56 -4.43 -3.04 12.82
CA VAL A 56 -4.59 -1.73 12.20
C VAL A 56 -4.60 -0.68 13.32
N THR A 57 -3.69 0.28 13.24
CA THR A 57 -3.55 1.32 14.26
C THR A 57 -4.05 2.68 13.80
N LYS A 58 -4.06 2.92 12.49
CA LYS A 58 -4.51 4.20 11.95
C LYS A 58 -5.04 4.00 10.54
N VAL A 59 -6.13 4.72 10.24
CA VAL A 59 -6.70 4.77 8.89
C VAL A 59 -7.06 6.21 8.59
N THR A 60 -6.64 6.70 7.43
CA THR A 60 -7.08 8.00 6.93
C THR A 60 -7.56 7.88 5.50
N HIS A 61 -8.43 8.78 5.12
CA HIS A 61 -8.92 8.87 3.75
C HIS A 61 -9.00 10.34 3.39
N ASP A 62 -8.32 10.73 2.33
CA ASP A 62 -8.31 12.08 1.81
C ASP A 62 -8.97 12.03 0.44
N ASN A 63 -10.08 12.75 0.28
CA ASN A 63 -10.82 12.79 -0.98
C ASN A 63 -10.06 13.52 -2.09
N GLY A 64 -8.94 14.12 -1.74
CA GLY A 64 -8.16 14.90 -2.69
C GLY A 64 -8.84 16.22 -3.00
N LYS A 65 -8.11 17.06 -3.71
CA LYS A 65 -8.61 18.33 -4.20
C LYS A 65 -8.91 18.18 -5.68
N PHE A 66 -9.89 18.94 -6.15
CA PHE A 66 -10.22 18.95 -7.57
C PHE A 66 -9.22 19.79 -8.33
N HIS A 67 -8.03 19.27 -8.53
CA HIS A 67 -7.09 19.89 -9.45
C HIS A 67 -7.36 19.38 -10.84
N ARG A 68 -7.31 20.30 -11.78
CA ARG A 68 -7.37 19.92 -13.19
C ARG A 68 -6.16 19.06 -13.52
N ALA A 69 -6.36 18.05 -14.36
CA ALA A 69 -5.34 17.05 -14.64
C ALA A 69 -4.01 17.63 -15.15
N PHE A 70 -4.03 18.82 -15.75
CA PHE A 70 -2.81 19.43 -16.27
C PHE A 70 -1.99 20.17 -15.21
N LEU A 71 -2.49 20.31 -13.99
CA LEU A 71 -1.74 20.98 -12.94
C LEU A 71 -0.72 20.01 -12.33
N PRO A 72 0.50 20.48 -12.04
CA PRO A 72 1.55 19.61 -11.49
C PRO A 72 1.17 18.93 -10.18
N LYS A 73 0.30 19.54 -9.41
CA LYS A 73 -0.12 19.00 -8.11
C LYS A 73 -1.19 17.92 -8.21
N ALA A 74 -1.74 17.66 -9.38
CA ALA A 74 -2.83 16.70 -9.54
C ALA A 74 -2.47 15.32 -8.98
N SER A 75 -1.24 14.85 -9.21
CA SER A 75 -0.80 13.53 -8.75
C SER A 75 -0.67 13.44 -7.24
N THR A 76 -0.26 14.52 -6.57
CA THR A 76 -0.09 14.52 -5.12
C THR A 76 -1.38 14.80 -4.37
N ASP A 77 -2.37 15.40 -5.07
CA ASP A 77 -3.65 15.77 -4.47
C ASP A 77 -4.78 14.81 -4.86
N ASN A 78 -4.47 13.71 -5.52
CA ASN A 78 -5.46 12.71 -5.86
C ASN A 78 -6.02 12.04 -4.60
N GLU A 79 -7.22 11.50 -4.73
CA GLU A 79 -7.83 10.72 -3.64
C GLU A 79 -6.86 9.64 -3.17
N ARG A 80 -6.70 9.54 -1.86
CA ARG A 80 -5.77 8.58 -1.28
C ARG A 80 -6.22 8.12 0.09
N SER A 81 -5.77 6.95 0.47
CA SER A 81 -5.96 6.42 1.81
C SER A 81 -4.61 6.13 2.45
N MET A 82 -4.65 5.89 3.74
CA MET A 82 -3.48 5.42 4.47
C MET A 82 -3.97 4.43 5.54
N VAL A 83 -3.36 3.26 5.58
CA VAL A 83 -3.62 2.26 6.61
C VAL A 83 -2.28 1.90 7.23
N VAL A 84 -2.17 2.09 8.55
CA VAL A 84 -0.97 1.72 9.29
C VAL A 84 -1.26 0.46 10.08
N ILE A 85 -0.37 -0.51 9.99
CA ILE A 85 -0.50 -1.80 10.65
C ILE A 85 0.73 -2.01 11.53
N GLU A 86 0.50 -2.37 12.79
CA GLU A 86 1.57 -2.79 13.68
C GLU A 86 1.65 -4.31 13.71
N THR A 87 2.81 -4.83 13.37
CA THR A 87 3.04 -6.28 13.38
C THR A 87 3.18 -6.79 14.83
N PRO A 88 3.06 -8.11 15.04
CA PRO A 88 3.19 -8.66 16.41
C PRO A 88 4.50 -8.33 17.10
N ASP A 89 5.59 -8.13 16.33
CA ASP A 89 6.88 -7.76 16.90
C ASP A 89 7.10 -6.23 16.97
N GLY A 90 6.05 -5.46 16.80
CA GLY A 90 6.09 -4.01 17.02
C GLY A 90 6.56 -3.16 15.85
N LYS A 91 6.72 -3.72 14.66
CA LYS A 91 7.08 -2.94 13.48
C LYS A 91 5.84 -2.34 12.84
N GLU A 92 5.99 -1.13 12.29
CA GLU A 92 4.89 -0.48 11.61
C GLU A 92 5.08 -0.54 10.09
N VAL A 93 4.00 -0.90 9.41
CA VAL A 93 3.94 -0.95 7.95
C VAL A 93 2.76 -0.09 7.53
N MET A 94 2.97 0.76 6.52
CA MET A 94 1.90 1.57 5.96
C MET A 94 1.57 1.08 4.57
N VAL A 95 0.29 0.98 4.25
CA VAL A 95 -0.17 0.76 2.89
C VAL A 95 -1.05 1.93 2.48
N ARG A 96 -0.78 2.48 1.30
CA ARG A 96 -1.49 3.67 0.79
C ARG A 96 -2.07 3.37 -0.57
N GLN A 97 -3.38 3.58 -0.69
CA GLN A 97 -4.06 3.54 -1.98
C GLN A 97 -4.04 4.93 -2.57
N ILE A 98 -3.67 5.06 -3.84
CA ILE A 98 -3.65 6.34 -4.55
C ILE A 98 -4.44 6.19 -5.83
N ALA A 99 -5.55 6.92 -5.95
CA ALA A 99 -6.39 6.87 -7.13
C ALA A 99 -5.70 7.55 -8.30
N GLY A 100 -5.90 7.02 -9.50
CA GLY A 100 -5.46 7.68 -10.72
C GLY A 100 -6.30 8.91 -11.02
N ALA A 101 -5.85 9.72 -11.99
CA ALA A 101 -6.53 10.97 -12.34
C ALA A 101 -7.97 10.76 -12.81
N MET A 102 -8.25 9.61 -13.41
CA MET A 102 -9.56 9.27 -13.95
C MET A 102 -10.45 8.49 -12.98
N ALA A 103 -9.91 8.02 -11.88
CA ALA A 103 -10.62 7.19 -10.94
C ALA A 103 -10.60 7.84 -9.57
N ARG A 104 -11.79 8.13 -9.06
CA ARG A 104 -11.92 8.87 -7.80
C ARG A 104 -12.55 8.05 -6.71
N ARG A 105 -12.38 6.74 -6.75
CA ARG A 105 -12.99 5.92 -5.71
C ARG A 105 -12.02 4.94 -5.16
N ILE A 106 -11.65 5.25 -3.95
CA ILE A 106 -10.95 4.34 -3.07
C ILE A 106 -11.95 3.89 -2.02
N VAL A 107 -12.06 2.60 -1.85
CA VAL A 107 -12.85 2.03 -0.76
C VAL A 107 -11.90 1.36 0.22
N THR A 108 -12.02 1.72 1.49
CA THR A 108 -11.19 1.16 2.55
C THR A 108 -12.10 0.67 3.66
N TYR A 109 -12.05 -0.62 3.94
CA TYR A 109 -12.85 -1.22 5.02
C TYR A 109 -12.13 -1.19 6.37
N ALA A 110 -10.80 -1.07 6.33
CA ALA A 110 -9.99 -1.15 7.53
C ALA A 110 -10.38 -0.08 8.54
N LYS A 111 -10.39 -0.46 9.81
CA LYS A 111 -10.66 0.46 10.91
C LYS A 111 -9.59 0.26 11.98
N PRO A 112 -9.23 1.32 12.71
CA PRO A 112 -8.31 1.17 13.84
C PRO A 112 -8.84 0.13 14.81
N GLY A 113 -7.94 -0.76 15.24
CA GLY A 113 -8.28 -1.87 16.14
C GLY A 113 -8.56 -3.17 15.42
N ASP A 114 -8.80 -3.15 14.10
CA ASP A 114 -9.00 -4.39 13.34
C ASP A 114 -7.71 -5.21 13.33
N GLU A 115 -7.85 -6.54 13.43
CA GLU A 115 -6.73 -7.42 13.12
C GLU A 115 -6.57 -7.48 11.60
N SER A 116 -5.34 -7.39 11.14
CA SER A 116 -5.03 -7.59 9.73
C SER A 116 -4.45 -8.97 9.54
N PHE A 117 -4.87 -9.65 8.49
CA PHE A 117 -4.32 -10.94 8.12
C PHE A 117 -3.97 -10.94 6.64
N ILE A 118 -2.83 -11.52 6.32
CA ILE A 118 -2.57 -11.92 4.96
C ILE A 118 -3.73 -12.86 4.59
N ASP A 119 -4.28 -12.74 3.42
CA ASP A 119 -5.50 -13.39 2.93
C ASP A 119 -6.77 -12.56 3.08
N GLU A 120 -6.69 -11.39 3.67
CA GLU A 120 -7.85 -10.52 3.77
C GLU A 120 -7.70 -9.25 2.96
N HIS A 121 -8.81 -8.82 2.35
CA HIS A 121 -8.89 -7.51 1.70
C HIS A 121 -9.04 -6.42 2.75
N PHE A 122 -8.44 -5.26 2.50
CA PHE A 122 -8.75 -4.07 3.30
C PHE A 122 -9.53 -3.03 2.50
N GLY A 123 -9.70 -3.25 1.22
CA GLY A 123 -10.41 -2.31 0.36
C GLY A 123 -10.28 -2.67 -1.10
N PHE A 124 -10.66 -1.75 -1.96
CA PHE A 124 -10.43 -1.87 -3.39
C PHE A 124 -10.31 -0.50 -4.03
N ILE A 125 -9.79 -0.47 -5.24
CA ILE A 125 -9.53 0.75 -5.98
C ILE A 125 -9.71 0.48 -7.47
N LYS A 126 -10.08 1.50 -8.22
CA LYS A 126 -10.38 1.37 -9.66
C LYS A 126 -9.34 2.07 -10.52
N LEU A 127 -9.16 1.55 -11.74
CA LEU A 127 -8.64 2.25 -12.92
C LEU A 127 -7.30 3.00 -12.76
N GLY A 128 -6.22 2.38 -13.19
CA GLY A 128 -4.95 3.10 -13.32
C GLY A 128 -4.41 3.66 -12.01
N SER A 129 -4.65 2.95 -10.93
CA SER A 129 -4.29 3.38 -9.60
C SER A 129 -2.95 2.81 -9.15
N ARG A 130 -2.48 3.29 -8.01
CA ARG A 130 -1.23 2.82 -7.43
C ARG A 130 -1.45 2.48 -5.96
N VAL A 131 -0.75 1.45 -5.50
CA VAL A 131 -0.69 1.13 -4.07
C VAL A 131 0.77 1.16 -3.64
N ASP A 132 1.05 1.92 -2.61
CA ASP A 132 2.39 2.03 -2.04
C ASP A 132 2.45 1.30 -0.71
N VAL A 133 3.55 0.59 -0.48
CA VAL A 133 3.85 -0.04 0.81
C VAL A 133 5.10 0.62 1.36
N TYR A 134 5.02 1.12 2.60
CA TYR A 134 6.13 1.76 3.28
C TYR A 134 6.62 0.84 4.39
N LEU A 135 7.90 0.52 4.35
CA LEU A 135 8.55 -0.48 5.21
C LEU A 135 9.73 0.16 5.95
N PRO A 136 10.13 -0.42 7.09
CA PRO A 136 11.34 0.03 7.77
C PRO A 136 12.56 -0.04 6.85
N ILE A 137 13.48 0.89 7.04
CA ILE A 137 14.77 0.86 6.34
C ILE A 137 15.50 -0.44 6.71
N GLY A 138 16.14 -1.07 5.74
CA GLY A 138 16.87 -2.32 5.96
C GLY A 138 16.03 -3.57 5.72
N THR A 139 14.76 -3.41 5.39
CA THR A 139 13.90 -4.55 5.03
C THR A 139 14.43 -5.23 3.78
N GLU A 140 14.44 -6.54 3.76
CA GLU A 140 14.90 -7.31 2.61
C GLU A 140 13.85 -7.25 1.50
N VAL A 141 14.23 -6.70 0.34
CA VAL A 141 13.34 -6.60 -0.82
C VAL A 141 13.43 -7.89 -1.63
N CYS A 142 12.27 -8.46 -1.97
CA CYS A 142 12.18 -9.73 -2.70
C CYS A 142 11.68 -9.58 -4.13
N VAL A 143 11.48 -8.36 -4.61
CA VAL A 143 11.00 -8.07 -5.97
C VAL A 143 11.96 -7.13 -6.68
N THR A 144 11.81 -7.03 -8.00
CA THR A 144 12.62 -6.12 -8.82
C THR A 144 11.72 -5.15 -9.56
N MET A 145 12.31 -4.06 -10.04
CA MET A 145 11.58 -3.09 -10.86
C MET A 145 11.00 -3.76 -12.10
N GLY A 146 9.75 -3.47 -12.38
CA GLY A 146 9.05 -4.03 -13.54
C GLY A 146 8.44 -5.40 -13.31
N GLN A 147 8.67 -6.03 -12.17
CA GLN A 147 8.11 -7.34 -11.87
C GLN A 147 6.60 -7.27 -11.74
N LYS A 148 5.91 -8.26 -12.31
CA LYS A 148 4.47 -8.41 -12.11
C LYS A 148 4.21 -9.00 -10.74
N THR A 149 3.16 -8.51 -10.10
CA THR A 149 2.74 -9.00 -8.78
C THR A 149 1.34 -9.59 -8.86
N THR A 150 1.11 -10.58 -8.01
CA THR A 150 -0.23 -11.12 -7.74
C THR A 150 -0.57 -10.81 -6.30
N GLY A 151 -1.64 -10.07 -6.09
CA GLY A 151 -2.09 -9.68 -4.76
C GLY A 151 -2.24 -10.90 -3.86
N ASN A 152 -1.82 -10.76 -2.62
CA ASN A 152 -1.86 -11.83 -1.62
C ASN A 152 -0.94 -13.02 -1.90
N GLN A 153 -0.20 -13.04 -2.98
CA GLN A 153 0.66 -14.17 -3.33
C GLN A 153 2.13 -13.80 -3.48
N THR A 154 2.42 -12.73 -4.21
CA THR A 154 3.79 -12.32 -4.43
C THR A 154 4.39 -11.79 -3.13
N ILE A 155 5.52 -12.34 -2.72
CA ILE A 155 6.25 -11.84 -1.56
C ILE A 155 7.03 -10.62 -1.99
N LEU A 156 6.70 -9.46 -1.43
CA LEU A 156 7.41 -8.21 -1.73
C LEU A 156 8.70 -8.09 -0.94
N ALA A 157 8.67 -8.52 0.31
CA ALA A 157 9.77 -8.24 1.22
C ALA A 157 9.69 -9.12 2.46
N LYS A 158 10.78 -9.11 3.23
CA LYS A 158 10.84 -9.79 4.52
C LYS A 158 11.33 -8.80 5.56
N LEU A 159 10.53 -8.62 6.59
CA LEU A 159 10.90 -7.78 7.74
C LEU A 159 11.94 -8.52 8.57
N LYS A 160 12.86 -7.76 9.11
CA LYS A 160 13.92 -8.32 9.95
C LYS A 160 13.55 -8.28 11.43
#